data_6dc365eb3ebf8486666d568129d4d443
#
_entry.id   6dc365eb3ebf8486666d568129d4d443
#
_cell.length_a   1.000
_cell.length_b   1.000
_cell.length_c   1.000
_cell.angle_alpha   90.00
_cell.angle_beta   90.00
_cell.angle_gamma   90.00
#
_symmetry.space_group_name_H-M   'P 1'
#
loop_
_entity.id
_entity.type
_entity.pdbx_description
1 polymer ?
#
loop_
_entity_poly.entity_id
_entity_poly.type
_entity_poly.pdbx_seq_one_letter_code
_entity_poly.pdbx_strand_id
1 'polypeptide(L)'
;NMGYIQTYPICDPISGVIELIADARFDGAILVNQEGKRFVEELGRRDVISHAILAQPGSYCWVLWNDKIGNISKTVEAHPDEYSVFTKTGTMKTCGDLKCIAEFTKIPYSNLKATIDRVDSMTGPGNDKDFHNRGGLVDMSQGKYYVVKAVPSIHHTMGGIRINPKSQALDKNGKVIPGLYAAGEVTGVTHGTNRLGGNAYADILVFGRIAGEGAAWDALSLGKTAK
;
A
#
# COMPACT_ATOMS: atom_id res chain seq x y z
N ASN A 1 -8.22 15.72 -13.63
CA ASN A 1 -7.35 14.86 -12.77
C ASN A 1 -7.72 13.36 -12.82
N MET A 2 -8.45 12.90 -13.85
CA MET A 2 -8.91 11.49 -13.96
C MET A 2 -7.76 10.46 -14.03
N GLY A 3 -6.54 10.88 -14.43
CA GLY A 3 -5.36 10.03 -14.41
C GLY A 3 -4.68 9.88 -13.03
N TYR A 4 -5.19 10.53 -11.98
CA TYR A 4 -4.61 10.44 -10.65
C TYR A 4 -5.19 9.24 -9.90
N ILE A 5 -4.57 8.08 -10.11
CA ILE A 5 -4.91 6.81 -9.48
C ILE A 5 -3.75 6.41 -8.58
N GLN A 6 -4.02 6.19 -7.29
CA GLN A 6 -3.06 5.65 -6.36
C GLN A 6 -3.04 4.13 -6.46
N THR A 7 -1.87 3.55 -6.64
CA THR A 7 -1.64 2.12 -6.49
C THR A 7 -1.13 1.82 -5.07
N TYR A 8 -1.51 0.66 -4.54
CA TYR A 8 -0.88 0.07 -3.35
C TYR A 8 0.10 -1.01 -3.80
N PRO A 9 1.36 -0.98 -3.31
CA PRO A 9 2.41 -1.82 -3.87
C PRO A 9 2.31 -3.29 -3.49
N ILE A 10 1.67 -3.62 -2.36
CA ILE A 10 1.69 -4.95 -1.74
C ILE A 10 0.26 -5.48 -1.65
N CYS A 11 -0.14 -6.19 -2.69
CA CYS A 11 -1.45 -6.80 -2.82
C CYS A 11 -1.33 -8.26 -3.30
N ASP A 12 -2.27 -9.08 -2.90
CA ASP A 12 -2.36 -10.47 -3.35
C ASP A 12 -2.54 -10.55 -4.87
N PRO A 13 -1.71 -11.32 -5.58
CA PRO A 13 -1.75 -11.41 -7.03
C PRO A 13 -3.02 -12.06 -7.59
N ILE A 14 -3.81 -12.73 -6.76
CA ILE A 14 -5.04 -13.43 -7.18
C ILE A 14 -6.26 -12.51 -7.04
N SER A 15 -6.40 -11.89 -5.87
CA SER A 15 -7.58 -11.07 -5.54
C SER A 15 -7.37 -9.57 -5.75
N GLY A 16 -6.12 -9.10 -5.78
CA GLY A 16 -5.79 -7.67 -5.80
C GLY A 16 -6.01 -6.95 -4.46
N VAL A 17 -6.38 -7.68 -3.41
CA VAL A 17 -6.58 -7.12 -2.06
C VAL A 17 -5.25 -6.83 -1.38
N ILE A 18 -5.21 -5.80 -0.54
CA ILE A 18 -4.02 -5.45 0.26
C ILE A 18 -3.66 -6.62 1.17
N GLU A 19 -2.38 -6.97 1.22
CA GLU A 19 -1.81 -7.98 2.12
C GLU A 19 -1.40 -7.33 3.44
N LEU A 20 -2.25 -7.42 4.47
CA LEU A 20 -1.94 -6.88 5.80
C LEU A 20 -0.85 -7.71 6.51
N ILE A 21 -0.76 -9.00 6.24
CA ILE A 21 0.32 -9.86 6.75
C ILE A 21 1.70 -9.38 6.29
N ALA A 22 1.78 -8.76 5.12
CA ALA A 22 3.01 -8.21 4.57
C ALA A 22 3.37 -6.81 5.13
N ASP A 23 2.57 -6.29 6.07
CA ASP A 23 2.91 -5.10 6.86
C ASP A 23 4.13 -5.33 7.77
N ALA A 24 4.62 -6.58 7.89
CA ALA A 24 5.96 -6.91 8.37
C ALA A 24 7.08 -6.05 7.70
N ARG A 25 6.81 -5.46 6.52
CA ARG A 25 7.73 -4.53 5.88
C ARG A 25 7.95 -3.25 6.69
N PHE A 26 6.99 -2.81 7.51
CA PHE A 26 7.17 -1.69 8.42
C PHE A 26 8.09 -2.02 9.60
N ASP A 27 8.29 -3.31 9.86
CA ASP A 27 9.16 -3.86 10.91
C ASP A 27 10.53 -4.29 10.39
N GLY A 28 10.80 -4.14 9.08
CA GLY A 28 12.08 -4.45 8.47
C GLY A 28 12.09 -5.56 7.42
N ALA A 29 10.92 -6.10 7.02
CA ALA A 29 10.85 -7.03 5.89
C ALA A 29 11.31 -6.33 4.61
N ILE A 30 11.99 -7.08 3.74
CA ILE A 30 12.56 -6.57 2.49
C ILE A 30 11.75 -6.98 1.27
N LEU A 31 11.86 -6.19 0.20
CA LEU A 31 11.32 -6.53 -1.11
C LEU A 31 12.43 -7.07 -2.02
N VAL A 32 12.24 -8.29 -2.50
CA VAL A 32 13.19 -8.90 -3.44
C VAL A 32 12.51 -9.25 -4.76
N ASN A 33 13.25 -9.10 -5.85
CA ASN A 33 12.80 -9.47 -7.20
C ASN A 33 13.07 -10.96 -7.49
N GLN A 34 12.81 -11.38 -8.72
CA GLN A 34 12.99 -12.75 -9.20
C GLN A 34 14.46 -13.20 -9.26
N GLU A 35 15.39 -12.25 -9.19
CA GLU A 35 16.82 -12.53 -9.08
C GLU A 35 17.31 -12.59 -7.62
N GLY A 36 16.41 -12.34 -6.64
CA GLY A 36 16.72 -12.32 -5.22
C GLY A 36 17.39 -11.02 -4.75
N LYS A 37 17.28 -9.95 -5.52
CA LYS A 37 17.88 -8.64 -5.21
C LYS A 37 16.82 -7.68 -4.67
N ARG A 38 17.19 -6.88 -3.66
CA ARG A 38 16.44 -5.67 -3.31
C ARG A 38 16.52 -4.68 -4.48
N PHE A 39 15.50 -3.86 -4.68
CA PHE A 39 15.41 -2.98 -5.85
C PHE A 39 14.76 -1.62 -5.54
N VAL A 40 14.29 -1.39 -4.31
CA VAL A 40 13.64 -0.15 -3.89
C VAL A 40 13.65 0.00 -2.37
N GLU A 41 13.50 1.23 -1.85
CA GLU A 41 13.22 1.49 -0.43
C GLU A 41 11.83 0.94 -0.09
N GLU A 42 11.76 0.00 0.84
CA GLU A 42 10.53 -0.71 1.20
C GLU A 42 9.45 0.19 1.82
N LEU A 43 9.85 1.30 2.44
CA LEU A 43 8.97 2.28 3.10
C LEU A 43 8.76 3.56 2.28
N GLY A 44 9.18 3.55 1.01
CA GLY A 44 9.01 4.66 0.09
C GLY A 44 7.54 5.01 -0.19
N ARG A 45 7.32 6.03 -1.02
CA ARG A 45 5.97 6.38 -1.48
C ARG A 45 5.35 5.20 -2.25
N ARG A 46 4.05 5.00 -2.06
CA ARG A 46 3.30 3.89 -2.66
C ARG A 46 3.46 3.80 -4.18
N ASP A 47 3.37 4.93 -4.88
CA ASP A 47 3.52 5.02 -6.32
C ASP A 47 4.96 4.66 -6.77
N VAL A 48 5.98 5.12 -6.05
CA VAL A 48 7.39 4.80 -6.33
C VAL A 48 7.63 3.30 -6.19
N ILE A 49 7.20 2.68 -5.09
CA ILE A 49 7.34 1.24 -4.88
C ILE A 49 6.54 0.46 -5.94
N SER A 50 5.30 0.87 -6.23
CA SER A 50 4.47 0.22 -7.24
C SER A 50 5.13 0.23 -8.62
N HIS A 51 5.65 1.38 -9.07
CA HIS A 51 6.36 1.47 -10.34
C HIS A 51 7.63 0.63 -10.34
N ALA A 52 8.38 0.60 -9.22
CA ALA A 52 9.56 -0.23 -9.09
C ALA A 52 9.22 -1.74 -9.20
N ILE A 53 8.11 -2.19 -8.60
CA ILE A 53 7.63 -3.58 -8.73
C ILE A 53 7.19 -3.88 -10.15
N LEU A 54 6.40 -3.00 -10.79
CA LEU A 54 5.96 -3.18 -12.16
C LEU A 54 7.11 -3.26 -13.17
N ALA A 55 8.25 -2.63 -12.86
CA ALA A 55 9.46 -2.70 -13.67
C ALA A 55 10.25 -4.01 -13.50
N GLN A 56 9.94 -4.84 -12.48
CA GLN A 56 10.61 -6.13 -12.30
C GLN A 56 10.07 -7.18 -13.29
N PRO A 57 10.85 -8.22 -13.62
CA PRO A 57 10.37 -9.33 -14.43
C PRO A 57 9.06 -9.90 -13.87
N GLY A 58 8.04 -10.04 -14.74
CA GLY A 58 6.72 -10.51 -14.33
C GLY A 58 5.87 -9.55 -13.50
N SER A 59 6.35 -8.32 -13.25
CA SER A 59 5.62 -7.24 -12.55
C SER A 59 5.15 -7.63 -11.15
N TYR A 60 5.95 -8.38 -10.42
CA TYR A 60 5.71 -8.77 -9.02
C TYR A 60 7.00 -8.73 -8.21
N CYS A 61 6.88 -8.80 -6.89
CA CYS A 61 7.99 -9.01 -5.98
C CYS A 61 7.64 -10.07 -4.93
N TRP A 62 8.64 -10.39 -4.11
CA TRP A 62 8.49 -11.17 -2.90
C TRP A 62 8.75 -10.28 -1.70
N VAL A 63 7.84 -10.27 -0.72
CA VAL A 63 8.06 -9.70 0.61
C VAL A 63 8.66 -10.81 1.45
N LEU A 64 9.87 -10.58 1.98
CA LEU A 64 10.65 -11.58 2.72
C LEU A 64 11.02 -11.06 4.10
N TRP A 65 10.75 -11.86 5.13
CA TRP A 65 11.14 -11.58 6.52
C TRP A 65 11.43 -12.87 7.30
N ASN A 66 12.05 -12.71 8.46
CA ASN A 66 12.25 -13.81 9.41
C ASN A 66 11.37 -13.63 10.64
N ASP A 67 11.41 -14.61 11.56
CA ASP A 67 10.63 -14.58 12.80
C ASP A 67 11.08 -13.45 13.76
N LYS A 68 12.32 -12.98 13.68
CA LYS A 68 12.80 -11.82 14.44
C LYS A 68 12.01 -10.56 14.06
N ILE A 69 11.80 -10.33 12.77
CA ILE A 69 10.96 -9.25 12.24
C ILE A 69 9.49 -9.55 12.54
N GLY A 70 9.03 -10.77 12.26
CA GLY A 70 7.64 -11.19 12.45
C GLY A 70 7.16 -11.08 13.91
N ASN A 71 8.06 -11.17 14.88
CA ASN A 71 7.74 -11.03 16.30
C ASN A 71 7.56 -9.58 16.76
N ILE A 72 7.87 -8.58 15.94
CA ILE A 72 7.68 -7.16 16.30
C ILE A 72 6.19 -6.83 16.35
N SER A 73 5.50 -6.88 15.22
CA SER A 73 4.06 -6.59 15.13
C SER A 73 3.19 -7.84 15.06
N LYS A 74 3.79 -9.03 15.05
CA LYS A 74 3.10 -10.35 15.02
C LYS A 74 2.08 -10.45 13.88
N THR A 75 2.48 -9.97 12.68
CA THR A 75 1.56 -9.84 11.55
C THR A 75 0.93 -11.17 11.13
N VAL A 76 1.64 -12.29 11.28
CA VAL A 76 1.11 -13.62 10.97
C VAL A 76 -0.01 -14.02 11.94
N GLU A 77 0.19 -13.77 13.24
CA GLU A 77 -0.80 -14.05 14.29
C GLU A 77 -1.98 -13.07 14.25
N ALA A 78 -1.74 -11.85 13.84
CA ALA A 78 -2.77 -10.81 13.70
C ALA A 78 -3.67 -11.05 12.48
N HIS A 79 -3.18 -11.75 11.44
CA HIS A 79 -3.89 -11.99 10.17
C HIS A 79 -3.94 -13.49 9.83
N PRO A 80 -4.55 -14.34 10.69
CA PRO A 80 -4.57 -15.80 10.50
C PRO A 80 -5.35 -16.23 9.25
N ASP A 81 -6.38 -15.46 8.86
CA ASP A 81 -7.17 -15.74 7.67
C ASP A 81 -6.34 -15.52 6.39
N GLU A 82 -5.61 -14.40 6.30
CA GLU A 82 -4.69 -14.15 5.19
C GLU A 82 -3.61 -15.23 5.12
N TYR A 83 -3.00 -15.57 6.26
CA TYR A 83 -2.02 -16.66 6.34
C TYR A 83 -2.56 -17.97 5.78
N SER A 84 -3.78 -18.34 6.20
CA SER A 84 -4.43 -19.56 5.73
C SER A 84 -4.72 -19.53 4.24
N VAL A 85 -5.28 -18.43 3.74
CA VAL A 85 -5.62 -18.28 2.31
C VAL A 85 -4.35 -18.30 1.47
N PHE A 86 -3.37 -17.46 1.77
CA PHE A 86 -2.15 -17.32 0.95
C PHE A 86 -1.27 -18.58 0.98
N THR A 87 -1.26 -19.31 2.07
CA THR A 87 -0.59 -20.62 2.16
C THR A 87 -1.30 -21.63 1.26
N LYS A 88 -2.64 -21.70 1.28
CA LYS A 88 -3.44 -22.64 0.46
C LYS A 88 -3.35 -22.31 -1.03
N THR A 89 -3.33 -21.04 -1.40
CA THR A 89 -3.23 -20.59 -2.79
C THR A 89 -1.80 -20.68 -3.33
N GLY A 90 -0.81 -20.90 -2.45
CA GLY A 90 0.60 -20.97 -2.84
C GLY A 90 1.25 -19.61 -3.12
N THR A 91 0.63 -18.51 -2.68
CA THR A 91 1.23 -17.17 -2.78
C THR A 91 2.14 -16.86 -1.60
N MET A 92 2.04 -17.62 -0.48
CA MET A 92 2.86 -17.49 0.71
C MET A 92 3.47 -18.82 1.13
N LYS A 93 4.66 -18.78 1.73
CA LYS A 93 5.34 -19.91 2.32
C LYS A 93 6.05 -19.52 3.62
N THR A 94 5.98 -20.43 4.60
CA THR A 94 6.83 -20.40 5.80
C THR A 94 7.88 -21.50 5.67
N CYS A 95 9.13 -21.18 5.95
CA CYS A 95 10.29 -22.05 5.77
C CYS A 95 11.20 -22.04 6.99
N GLY A 96 11.80 -23.17 7.29
CA GLY A 96 12.77 -23.29 8.39
C GLY A 96 14.13 -22.66 8.06
N ASP A 97 14.44 -22.49 6.78
CA ASP A 97 15.70 -21.92 6.31
C ASP A 97 15.54 -21.19 4.96
N LEU A 98 16.60 -20.51 4.57
CA LEU A 98 16.63 -19.73 3.33
C LEU A 98 16.67 -20.61 2.07
N LYS A 99 17.11 -21.88 2.16
CA LYS A 99 17.10 -22.81 1.01
C LYS A 99 15.67 -23.15 0.60
N CYS A 100 14.82 -23.42 1.59
CA CYS A 100 13.40 -23.67 1.36
C CYS A 100 12.72 -22.45 0.71
N ILE A 101 13.07 -21.22 1.08
CA ILE A 101 12.60 -20.00 0.41
C ILE A 101 13.06 -19.97 -1.06
N ALA A 102 14.34 -20.25 -1.30
CA ALA A 102 14.91 -20.29 -2.65
C ALA A 102 14.20 -21.32 -3.55
N GLU A 103 13.92 -22.50 -3.02
CA GLU A 103 13.18 -23.56 -3.74
C GLU A 103 11.74 -23.14 -4.06
N PHE A 104 11.05 -22.53 -3.11
CA PHE A 104 9.67 -22.06 -3.28
C PHE A 104 9.57 -20.94 -4.31
N THR A 105 10.39 -19.90 -4.17
CA THR A 105 10.38 -18.71 -5.00
C THR A 105 11.01 -18.90 -6.38
N LYS A 106 11.79 -19.98 -6.55
CA LYS A 106 12.65 -20.26 -7.72
C LYS A 106 13.79 -19.24 -7.89
N ILE A 107 14.12 -18.54 -6.82
CA ILE A 107 15.28 -17.63 -6.78
C ILE A 107 16.54 -18.45 -6.50
N PRO A 108 17.67 -18.22 -7.22
CA PRO A 108 18.93 -18.88 -6.88
C PRO A 108 19.34 -18.61 -5.43
N TYR A 109 19.60 -19.68 -4.68
CA TYR A 109 19.97 -19.59 -3.27
C TYR A 109 21.18 -18.66 -3.02
N SER A 110 22.18 -18.72 -3.90
CA SER A 110 23.36 -17.86 -3.83
C SER A 110 23.04 -16.36 -3.84
N ASN A 111 22.08 -15.99 -4.71
CA ASN A 111 21.65 -14.60 -4.84
C ASN A 111 20.87 -14.14 -3.61
N LEU A 112 19.93 -14.99 -3.17
CA LEU A 112 19.12 -14.69 -1.99
C LEU A 112 20.00 -14.56 -0.74
N LYS A 113 20.96 -15.50 -0.58
CA LYS A 113 21.92 -15.43 0.52
C LYS A 113 22.78 -14.18 0.47
N ALA A 114 23.29 -13.81 -0.70
CA ALA A 114 24.09 -12.59 -0.85
C ALA A 114 23.29 -11.34 -0.49
N THR A 115 21.99 -11.30 -0.82
CA THR A 115 21.10 -10.19 -0.43
C THR A 115 20.92 -10.16 1.09
N ILE A 116 20.68 -11.29 1.74
CA ILE A 116 20.56 -11.35 3.20
C ILE A 116 21.87 -10.95 3.87
N ASP A 117 23.02 -11.47 3.43
CA ASP A 117 24.33 -11.10 3.98
C ASP A 117 24.59 -9.58 3.83
N ARG A 118 24.15 -8.99 2.72
CA ARG A 118 24.25 -7.54 2.49
C ARG A 118 23.34 -6.76 3.44
N VAL A 119 22.08 -7.19 3.63
CA VAL A 119 21.13 -6.61 4.59
C VAL A 119 21.72 -6.65 6.00
N ASP A 120 22.22 -7.81 6.43
CA ASP A 120 22.78 -8.00 7.78
C ASP A 120 24.00 -7.12 8.05
N SER A 121 24.78 -6.81 7.00
CA SER A 121 25.91 -5.88 7.11
C SER A 121 25.49 -4.42 7.31
N MET A 122 24.20 -4.09 7.14
CA MET A 122 23.67 -2.72 7.17
C MET A 122 22.52 -2.56 8.17
N THR A 123 22.43 -3.43 9.18
CA THR A 123 21.36 -3.38 10.18
C THR A 123 21.36 -2.08 11.00
N GLY A 124 20.19 -1.68 11.44
CA GLY A 124 19.95 -0.50 12.25
C GLY A 124 19.57 0.76 11.47
N PRO A 125 19.00 1.75 12.17
CA PRO A 125 18.54 2.98 11.55
C PRO A 125 19.68 3.76 10.87
N GLY A 126 19.41 4.22 9.64
CA GLY A 126 20.36 5.06 8.87
C GLY A 126 21.55 4.31 8.26
N ASN A 127 21.66 2.99 8.42
CA ASN A 127 22.78 2.20 7.93
C ASN A 127 22.57 1.62 6.52
N ASP A 128 21.34 1.62 5.98
CA ASP A 128 21.07 1.16 4.62
C ASP A 128 21.67 2.10 3.58
N LYS A 129 22.80 1.70 3.03
CA LYS A 129 23.54 2.46 2.00
C LYS A 129 23.02 2.23 0.59
N ASP A 130 22.18 1.22 0.40
CA ASP A 130 21.71 0.83 -0.93
C ASP A 130 20.40 1.55 -1.32
N PHE A 131 19.44 1.63 -0.39
CA PHE A 131 18.12 2.21 -0.66
C PHE A 131 17.67 3.22 0.41
N HIS A 132 18.50 3.47 1.45
CA HIS A 132 18.22 4.43 2.53
C HIS A 132 16.89 4.16 3.25
N ASN A 133 16.61 2.89 3.55
CA ASN A 133 15.40 2.49 4.27
C ASN A 133 15.29 3.26 5.58
N ARG A 134 14.22 4.05 5.70
CA ARG A 134 14.00 4.99 6.81
C ARG A 134 13.66 4.31 8.14
N GLY A 135 13.15 3.09 8.12
CA GLY A 135 12.86 2.28 9.31
C GLY A 135 14.09 1.57 9.86
N GLY A 136 15.14 1.45 9.03
CA GLY A 136 16.32 0.64 9.30
C GLY A 136 16.09 -0.83 8.91
N LEU A 137 17.20 -1.50 8.62
CA LEU A 137 17.21 -2.93 8.31
C LEU A 137 17.36 -3.74 9.59
N VAL A 138 16.77 -4.93 9.62
CA VAL A 138 16.83 -5.88 10.73
C VAL A 138 17.64 -7.09 10.29
N ASP A 139 18.40 -7.68 11.21
CA ASP A 139 19.16 -8.89 10.97
C ASP A 139 18.26 -10.06 10.57
N MET A 140 18.59 -10.65 9.43
CA MET A 140 17.87 -11.77 8.82
C MET A 140 18.75 -13.02 8.69
N SER A 141 19.91 -13.08 9.36
CA SER A 141 20.89 -14.17 9.22
C SER A 141 20.36 -15.55 9.64
N GLN A 142 19.39 -15.59 10.54
CA GLN A 142 18.88 -16.81 11.16
C GLN A 142 17.37 -16.74 11.41
N GLY A 143 16.80 -17.90 11.70
CA GLY A 143 15.41 -18.06 12.12
C GLY A 143 14.53 -18.72 11.06
N LYS A 144 13.27 -18.78 11.37
CA LYS A 144 12.23 -19.19 10.43
C LYS A 144 11.95 -18.01 9.48
N TYR A 145 11.77 -18.32 8.21
CA TYR A 145 11.49 -17.31 7.20
C TYR A 145 10.06 -17.38 6.70
N TYR A 146 9.55 -16.23 6.31
CA TYR A 146 8.25 -16.04 5.68
C TYR A 146 8.47 -15.32 4.35
N VAL A 147 7.73 -15.74 3.35
CA VAL A 147 7.74 -15.06 2.04
C VAL A 147 6.34 -15.03 1.48
N VAL A 148 5.92 -13.87 0.98
CA VAL A 148 4.65 -13.69 0.27
C VAL A 148 4.88 -12.99 -1.04
N LYS A 149 4.16 -13.44 -2.09
CA LYS A 149 4.22 -12.86 -3.44
C LYS A 149 3.27 -11.66 -3.51
N ALA A 150 3.76 -10.52 -3.92
CA ALA A 150 3.00 -9.28 -3.98
C ALA A 150 3.05 -8.61 -5.35
N VAL A 151 1.94 -7.98 -5.73
CA VAL A 151 1.77 -7.16 -6.93
C VAL A 151 1.16 -5.81 -6.57
N PRO A 152 1.40 -4.74 -7.35
CA PRO A 152 0.66 -3.50 -7.19
C PRO A 152 -0.79 -3.65 -7.65
N SER A 153 -1.72 -3.04 -6.91
CA SER A 153 -3.13 -2.97 -7.27
C SER A 153 -3.68 -1.54 -7.10
N ILE A 154 -4.84 -1.27 -7.71
CA ILE A 154 -5.52 0.02 -7.56
C ILE A 154 -6.03 0.15 -6.13
N HIS A 155 -5.75 1.30 -5.52
CA HIS A 155 -6.06 1.53 -4.11
C HIS A 155 -7.02 2.70 -3.87
N HIS A 156 -6.84 3.82 -4.58
CA HIS A 156 -7.62 5.03 -4.37
C HIS A 156 -7.58 5.91 -5.62
N THR A 157 -8.69 6.57 -5.92
CA THR A 157 -8.73 7.59 -6.95
C THR A 157 -8.62 8.98 -6.33
N MET A 158 -7.70 9.82 -6.82
CA MET A 158 -7.58 11.21 -6.43
C MET A 158 -8.18 12.15 -7.48
N GLY A 159 -8.56 11.62 -8.63
CA GLY A 159 -9.35 12.29 -9.65
C GLY A 159 -10.84 12.09 -9.42
N GLY A 160 -11.67 13.03 -9.88
CA GLY A 160 -13.11 12.92 -9.70
C GLY A 160 -13.85 14.25 -9.87
N ILE A 161 -15.03 14.34 -9.28
CA ILE A 161 -15.88 15.54 -9.29
C ILE A 161 -15.13 16.69 -8.61
N ARG A 162 -15.01 17.82 -9.32
CA ARG A 162 -14.44 19.03 -8.70
C ARG A 162 -15.45 19.63 -7.74
N ILE A 163 -15.00 19.95 -6.54
CA ILE A 163 -15.80 20.61 -5.50
C ILE A 163 -15.12 21.90 -5.04
N ASN A 164 -15.91 22.80 -4.45
CA ASN A 164 -15.40 23.94 -3.69
C ASN A 164 -15.30 23.58 -2.18
N PRO A 165 -14.78 24.49 -1.33
CA PRO A 165 -14.69 24.23 0.13
C PRO A 165 -16.03 24.00 0.82
N LYS A 166 -17.16 24.26 0.17
CA LYS A 166 -18.51 23.95 0.66
C LYS A 166 -19.05 22.60 0.15
N SER A 167 -18.20 21.76 -0.44
CA SER A 167 -18.55 20.47 -1.06
C SER A 167 -19.54 20.59 -2.23
N GLN A 168 -19.77 21.78 -2.78
CA GLN A 168 -20.64 21.95 -3.95
C GLN A 168 -19.88 21.53 -5.21
N ALA A 169 -20.52 20.71 -6.05
CA ALA A 169 -19.95 20.27 -7.33
C ALA A 169 -19.82 21.45 -8.31
N LEU A 170 -18.72 21.45 -9.06
CA LEU A 170 -18.42 22.47 -10.05
C LEU A 170 -18.51 21.92 -11.47
N ASP A 171 -19.09 22.69 -12.39
CA ASP A 171 -19.10 22.38 -13.81
C ASP A 171 -17.71 22.53 -14.46
N LYS A 172 -17.60 22.26 -15.77
CA LYS A 172 -16.34 22.39 -16.52
C LYS A 172 -15.76 23.81 -16.51
N ASN A 173 -16.58 24.85 -16.28
CA ASN A 173 -16.19 26.26 -16.23
C ASN A 173 -15.86 26.73 -14.80
N GLY A 174 -15.97 25.83 -13.81
CA GLY A 174 -15.73 26.15 -12.40
C GLY A 174 -16.92 26.81 -11.69
N LYS A 175 -18.11 26.81 -12.30
CA LYS A 175 -19.34 27.32 -11.69
C LYS A 175 -20.01 26.24 -10.86
N VAL A 176 -20.62 26.63 -9.74
CA VAL A 176 -21.40 25.72 -8.90
C VAL A 176 -22.59 25.17 -9.68
N ILE A 177 -22.79 23.86 -9.60
CA ILE A 177 -24.00 23.20 -10.05
C ILE A 177 -25.01 23.23 -8.90
N PRO A 178 -26.11 23.99 -9.02
CA PRO A 178 -27.05 24.15 -7.91
C PRO A 178 -27.64 22.83 -7.43
N GLY A 179 -27.69 22.61 -6.12
CA GLY A 179 -28.26 21.41 -5.49
C GLY A 179 -27.41 20.15 -5.58
N LEU A 180 -26.20 20.20 -6.20
CA LEU A 180 -25.31 19.04 -6.32
C LEU A 180 -24.11 19.21 -5.38
N TYR A 181 -23.95 18.21 -4.50
CA TYR A 181 -22.86 18.10 -3.54
C TYR A 181 -22.11 16.77 -3.73
N ALA A 182 -20.82 16.76 -3.41
CA ALA A 182 -20.01 15.55 -3.45
C ALA A 182 -18.93 15.59 -2.35
N ALA A 183 -18.59 14.41 -1.81
CA ALA A 183 -17.53 14.26 -0.80
C ALA A 183 -16.86 12.90 -0.90
N GLY A 184 -15.66 12.78 -0.35
CA GLY A 184 -14.90 11.54 -0.30
C GLY A 184 -14.20 11.20 -1.63
N GLU A 185 -13.88 9.95 -1.84
CA GLU A 185 -13.06 9.46 -2.95
C GLU A 185 -13.58 9.87 -4.34
N VAL A 186 -14.90 10.05 -4.50
CA VAL A 186 -15.49 10.51 -5.75
C VAL A 186 -15.06 11.93 -6.15
N THR A 187 -14.49 12.70 -5.23
CA THR A 187 -14.01 14.07 -5.46
C THR A 187 -12.55 14.10 -5.91
N GLY A 188 -12.19 15.06 -6.73
CA GLY A 188 -10.90 15.10 -7.40
C GLY A 188 -9.95 16.23 -6.98
N VAL A 189 -10.01 16.72 -5.74
CA VAL A 189 -9.25 17.92 -5.35
C VAL A 189 -8.45 17.79 -4.04
N THR A 190 -8.84 16.91 -3.12
CA THR A 190 -8.35 16.92 -1.74
C THR A 190 -6.93 16.36 -1.63
N HIS A 191 -6.58 15.33 -2.38
CA HIS A 191 -5.38 14.52 -2.13
C HIS A 191 -4.23 14.75 -3.11
N GLY A 192 -4.37 15.65 -4.08
CA GLY A 192 -3.34 15.86 -5.10
C GLY A 192 -3.09 14.61 -5.95
N THR A 193 -1.81 14.23 -6.12
CA THR A 193 -1.41 13.09 -6.96
C THR A 193 -1.18 11.80 -6.19
N ASN A 194 -1.13 11.84 -4.85
CA ASN A 194 -0.87 10.67 -4.02
C ASN A 194 -1.38 10.90 -2.59
N ARG A 195 -2.38 10.13 -2.17
CA ARG A 195 -3.01 10.25 -0.87
C ARG A 195 -2.12 9.68 0.25
N LEU A 196 -1.93 10.44 1.32
CA LEU A 196 -1.30 9.94 2.55
C LEU A 196 -2.20 8.93 3.26
N GLY A 197 -1.58 7.93 3.89
CA GLY A 197 -2.29 6.91 4.66
C GLY A 197 -3.20 7.53 5.73
N GLY A 198 -4.41 6.98 5.90
CA GLY A 198 -5.40 7.46 6.86
C GLY A 198 -6.23 8.66 6.41
N ASN A 199 -5.71 9.54 5.54
CA ASN A 199 -6.38 10.80 5.18
C ASN A 199 -7.71 10.63 4.45
N ALA A 200 -8.03 9.46 3.89
CA ALA A 200 -9.35 9.20 3.33
C ALA A 200 -10.45 9.33 4.40
N TYR A 201 -10.19 8.88 5.64
CA TYR A 201 -11.15 9.00 6.72
C TYR A 201 -11.41 10.46 7.12
N ALA A 202 -10.35 11.28 7.22
CA ALA A 202 -10.50 12.70 7.47
C ALA A 202 -11.31 13.39 6.37
N ASP A 203 -11.03 13.07 5.11
CA ASP A 203 -11.71 13.61 3.94
C ASP A 203 -13.23 13.29 3.97
N ILE A 204 -13.60 12.00 4.09
CA ILE A 204 -15.00 11.60 4.09
C ILE A 204 -15.79 12.14 5.28
N LEU A 205 -15.19 12.26 6.46
CA LEU A 205 -15.84 12.80 7.65
C LEU A 205 -16.06 14.30 7.54
N VAL A 206 -15.03 15.07 7.14
CA VAL A 206 -15.10 16.53 7.06
C VAL A 206 -16.00 16.95 5.90
N PHE A 207 -15.68 16.52 4.67
CA PHE A 207 -16.43 16.97 3.50
C PHE A 207 -17.80 16.30 3.39
N GLY A 208 -17.98 15.08 3.91
CA GLY A 208 -19.29 14.43 4.00
C GLY A 208 -20.25 15.22 4.90
N ARG A 209 -19.76 15.70 6.06
CA ARG A 209 -20.55 16.57 6.94
C ARG A 209 -20.91 17.90 6.25
N ILE A 210 -19.92 18.57 5.65
CA ILE A 210 -20.14 19.85 4.95
C ILE A 210 -21.16 19.68 3.81
N ALA A 211 -21.04 18.60 3.02
CA ALA A 211 -21.95 18.28 1.92
C ALA A 211 -23.39 18.05 2.44
N GLY A 212 -23.54 17.28 3.51
CA GLY A 212 -24.84 16.97 4.11
C GLY A 212 -25.53 18.20 4.69
N GLU A 213 -24.81 19.03 5.44
CA GLU A 213 -25.31 20.29 6.00
C GLU A 213 -25.72 21.26 4.88
N GLY A 214 -24.90 21.40 3.82
CA GLY A 214 -25.19 22.26 2.68
C GLY A 214 -26.40 21.81 1.89
N ALA A 215 -26.52 20.52 1.59
CA ALA A 215 -27.65 19.96 0.87
C ALA A 215 -28.97 20.09 1.63
N ALA A 216 -28.94 19.85 2.96
CA ALA A 216 -30.12 20.04 3.81
C ALA A 216 -30.56 21.50 3.85
N TRP A 217 -29.62 22.44 3.95
CA TRP A 217 -29.93 23.87 3.95
C TRP A 217 -30.55 24.34 2.63
N ASP A 218 -30.01 23.90 1.49
CA ASP A 218 -30.57 24.21 0.17
C ASP A 218 -31.98 23.66 0.02
N ALA A 219 -32.24 22.43 0.42
CA ALA A 219 -33.55 21.79 0.35
C ALA A 219 -34.60 22.54 1.21
N LEU A 220 -34.24 22.94 2.42
CA LEU A 220 -35.13 23.73 3.31
C LEU A 220 -35.37 25.14 2.78
N SER A 221 -34.43 25.72 2.08
CA SER A 221 -34.56 27.05 1.46
C SER A 221 -35.49 27.02 0.23
N LEU A 222 -35.38 25.99 -0.59
CA LEU A 222 -36.27 25.78 -1.74
C LEU A 222 -37.72 25.51 -1.31
N GLY A 223 -37.94 24.79 -0.23
CA GLY A 223 -39.27 24.55 0.32
C GLY A 223 -39.99 25.80 0.89
N LYS A 224 -39.21 26.87 1.20
CA LYS A 224 -39.78 28.17 1.63
C LYS A 224 -40.18 29.08 0.48
N THR A 225 -39.62 28.89 -0.70
CA THR A 225 -39.93 29.69 -1.90
C THR A 225 -41.07 29.10 -2.72
N ALA A 226 -41.52 27.87 -2.41
CA ALA A 226 -42.61 27.18 -3.09
C ALA A 226 -44.00 27.36 -2.39
N LYS A 227 -44.09 28.25 -1.38
CA LYS A 227 -45.34 28.72 -0.75
C LYS A 227 -45.60 30.17 -1.11
#